data_e69f4867cdd996962349bedc74c2fc8f
#
_entry.id   e69f4867cdd996962349bedc74c2fc8f
#
_cell.length_a   1.000
_cell.length_b   1.000
_cell.length_c   1.000
_cell.angle_alpha   90.00
_cell.angle_beta   90.00
_cell.angle_gamma   90.00
#
_symmetry.space_group_name_H-M   'P 1'
#
loop_
_entity.id
_entity.type
_entity.pdbx_description
1 polymer ?
#
loop_
_entity_poly.entity_id
_entity_poly.type
_entity_poly.pdbx_seq_one_letter_code
_entity_poly.pdbx_strand_id
1 'polypeptide(L)'
;NAINVIVGAPSSLRIREIEKQINLIKRSKIFLTQLEVPKDVTLHCLKTAKENGCITILNPAPASEISKEFYNNIDFFTPNETEAEFYTGIKISNSQEAKQAADKLLNLGIKKVIITLGEKGLFYSDGKEETYLKASAVKAIDTTGAGDAFNGGLAFGLSKEKPIKECLELANKVAGLSTTKLGAGDAMPFIQDIK
;
A
#
# COMPACT_ATOMS: atom_id res chain seq x y z
N ASN A 1 1.86 -16.76 -11.28
CA ASN A 1 2.60 -17.16 -10.07
C ASN A 1 1.64 -17.82 -9.10
N ALA A 2 2.06 -18.89 -8.43
CA ALA A 2 1.36 -19.51 -7.32
C ALA A 2 2.20 -19.30 -6.05
N ILE A 3 1.60 -18.70 -5.02
CA ILE A 3 2.26 -18.43 -3.74
C ILE A 3 1.54 -19.22 -2.66
N ASN A 4 2.25 -20.13 -2.01
CA ASN A 4 1.75 -20.85 -0.84
C ASN A 4 2.24 -20.14 0.43
N VAL A 5 1.33 -19.56 1.19
CA VAL A 5 1.66 -18.88 2.45
C VAL A 5 1.36 -19.81 3.62
N ILE A 6 2.40 -20.15 4.39
CA ILE A 6 2.24 -20.82 5.69
C ILE A 6 2.38 -19.74 6.75
N VAL A 7 1.25 -19.37 7.36
CA VAL A 7 1.23 -18.32 8.38
C VAL A 7 1.90 -18.84 9.65
N GLY A 8 3.07 -18.27 9.97
CA GLY A 8 3.85 -18.62 11.16
C GLY A 8 3.63 -17.64 12.32
N ALA A 9 4.73 -17.15 12.90
CA ALA A 9 4.73 -16.22 14.04
C ALA A 9 3.81 -15.00 13.92
N PRO A 10 3.64 -14.36 12.74
CA PRO A 10 2.72 -13.22 12.59
C PRO A 10 1.30 -13.50 13.06
N SER A 11 0.77 -14.73 12.87
CA SER A 11 -0.59 -15.10 13.33
C SER A 11 -0.76 -15.13 14.85
N SER A 12 0.32 -15.22 15.58
CA SER A 12 0.30 -15.26 17.05
C SER A 12 0.42 -13.89 17.71
N LEU A 13 0.65 -12.83 16.93
CA LEU A 13 0.73 -11.46 17.43
C LEU A 13 -0.58 -11.06 18.12
N ARG A 14 -0.47 -10.36 19.24
CA ARG A 14 -1.62 -9.89 20.03
C ARG A 14 -1.43 -8.41 20.39
N ILE A 15 -2.52 -7.71 20.63
CA ILE A 15 -2.51 -6.28 21.03
C ILE A 15 -1.56 -6.03 22.20
N ARG A 16 -1.49 -6.94 23.19
CA ARG A 16 -0.59 -6.79 24.34
C ARG A 16 0.90 -6.73 23.97
N GLU A 17 1.31 -7.35 22.86
CA GLU A 17 2.69 -7.26 22.35
C GLU A 17 2.93 -5.90 21.71
N ILE A 18 1.93 -5.35 21.01
CA ILE A 18 1.98 -4.01 20.43
C ILE A 18 2.04 -2.94 21.51
N GLU A 19 1.24 -3.07 22.58
CA GLU A 19 1.21 -2.10 23.68
C GLU A 19 2.60 -1.89 24.31
N LYS A 20 3.45 -2.92 24.35
CA LYS A 20 4.85 -2.79 24.82
C LYS A 20 5.68 -1.81 23.98
N GLN A 21 5.31 -1.60 22.73
CA GLN A 21 6.02 -0.76 21.75
C GLN A 21 5.14 0.38 21.20
N ILE A 22 3.98 0.62 21.80
CA ILE A 22 2.99 1.56 21.27
C ILE A 22 3.54 2.97 21.04
N ASN A 23 4.54 3.39 21.83
CA ASN A 23 5.19 4.67 21.68
C ASN A 23 5.98 4.81 20.36
N LEU A 24 6.37 3.71 19.73
CA LEU A 24 6.98 3.75 18.39
C LEU A 24 5.95 4.22 17.36
N ILE A 25 4.73 3.70 17.43
CA ILE A 25 3.63 4.11 16.57
C ILE A 25 3.29 5.58 16.83
N LYS A 26 3.07 5.96 18.09
CA LYS A 26 2.64 7.32 18.49
C LYS A 26 3.57 8.42 18.03
N ARG A 27 4.89 8.17 17.91
CA ARG A 27 5.89 9.17 17.49
C ARG A 27 6.28 9.07 16.02
N SER A 28 5.68 8.14 15.26
CA SER A 28 5.98 7.95 13.84
C SER A 28 5.23 8.97 12.97
N LYS A 29 5.84 9.41 11.86
CA LYS A 29 5.15 10.21 10.85
C LYS A 29 4.24 9.37 9.97
N ILE A 30 4.68 8.16 9.65
CA ILE A 30 4.00 7.22 8.75
C ILE A 30 3.80 5.89 9.47
N PHE A 31 2.62 5.33 9.36
CA PHE A 31 2.32 3.96 9.75
C PHE A 31 1.86 3.18 8.52
N LEU A 32 2.69 2.24 8.08
CA LEU A 32 2.43 1.35 6.96
C LEU A 32 2.20 -0.07 7.47
N THR A 33 1.13 -0.71 7.03
CA THR A 33 0.78 -2.08 7.39
C THR A 33 0.11 -2.84 6.25
N GLN A 34 0.05 -4.15 6.40
CA GLN A 34 -0.64 -5.10 5.51
C GLN A 34 -1.71 -5.88 6.30
N LEU A 35 -2.28 -6.93 5.71
CA LEU A 35 -3.26 -7.81 6.35
C LEU A 35 -2.67 -9.20 6.68
N GLU A 36 -1.37 -9.27 6.91
CA GLU A 36 -0.65 -10.51 7.23
C GLU A 36 -0.57 -10.82 8.74
N VAL A 37 -1.04 -9.91 9.58
CA VAL A 37 -1.20 -10.10 11.03
C VAL A 37 -2.67 -10.09 11.40
N PRO A 38 -3.06 -10.52 12.63
CA PRO A 38 -4.46 -10.52 13.04
C PRO A 38 -5.12 -9.15 12.85
N LYS A 39 -6.34 -9.14 12.31
CA LYS A 39 -7.06 -7.91 11.92
C LYS A 39 -7.36 -6.99 13.10
N ASP A 40 -7.62 -7.56 14.27
CA ASP A 40 -7.80 -6.80 15.51
C ASP A 40 -6.52 -6.03 15.88
N VAL A 41 -5.36 -6.63 15.70
CA VAL A 41 -4.05 -5.99 15.90
C VAL A 41 -3.82 -4.89 14.86
N THR A 42 -4.08 -5.20 13.58
CA THR A 42 -3.94 -4.20 12.50
C THR A 42 -4.84 -3.00 12.74
N LEU A 43 -6.10 -3.23 13.09
CA LEU A 43 -7.06 -2.14 13.37
C LEU A 43 -6.64 -1.32 14.59
N HIS A 44 -6.20 -1.98 15.66
CA HIS A 44 -5.70 -1.29 16.85
C HIS A 44 -4.52 -0.36 16.53
N CYS A 45 -3.55 -0.85 15.74
CA CYS A 45 -2.41 -0.04 15.30
C CYS A 45 -2.82 1.12 14.40
N LEU A 46 -3.72 0.90 13.44
CA LEU A 46 -4.24 1.96 12.56
C LEU A 46 -4.93 3.06 13.36
N LYS A 47 -5.80 2.71 14.32
CA LYS A 47 -6.46 3.67 15.21
C LYS A 47 -5.44 4.48 16.01
N THR A 48 -4.52 3.79 16.68
CA THR A 48 -3.49 4.46 17.48
C THR A 48 -2.64 5.41 16.64
N ALA A 49 -2.22 4.98 15.44
CA ALA A 49 -1.48 5.81 14.51
C ALA A 49 -2.27 7.07 14.12
N LYS A 50 -3.54 6.88 13.74
CA LYS A 50 -4.43 7.94 13.32
C LYS A 50 -4.69 8.97 14.41
N GLU A 51 -4.98 8.53 15.64
CA GLU A 51 -5.21 9.36 16.81
C GLU A 51 -3.99 10.20 17.19
N ASN A 52 -2.78 9.73 16.83
CA ASN A 52 -1.53 10.44 17.10
C ASN A 52 -0.98 11.22 15.88
N GLY A 53 -1.80 11.42 14.83
CA GLY A 53 -1.43 12.26 13.69
C GLY A 53 -0.52 11.59 12.68
N CYS A 54 -0.29 10.27 12.75
CA CYS A 54 0.44 9.55 11.73
C CYS A 54 -0.37 9.49 10.44
N ILE A 55 0.28 9.58 9.31
CA ILE A 55 -0.31 9.21 8.02
C ILE A 55 -0.37 7.68 7.98
N THR A 56 -1.57 7.13 7.76
CA THR A 56 -1.79 5.68 7.75
C THR A 56 -1.88 5.16 6.32
N ILE A 57 -1.12 4.11 6.03
CA ILE A 57 -1.10 3.41 4.74
C ILE A 57 -1.49 1.96 5.00
N LEU A 58 -2.54 1.47 4.34
CA LEU A 58 -2.88 0.06 4.32
C LEU A 58 -2.70 -0.51 2.92
N ASN A 59 -1.77 -1.43 2.78
CA ASN A 59 -1.70 -2.33 1.63
C ASN A 59 -2.57 -3.55 1.94
N PRO A 60 -3.72 -3.75 1.25
CA PRO A 60 -4.67 -4.79 1.62
C PRO A 60 -4.28 -6.18 1.11
N ALA A 61 -3.03 -6.55 1.31
CA ALA A 61 -2.43 -7.83 0.93
C ALA A 61 -2.25 -8.73 2.16
N PRO A 62 -2.65 -10.01 2.10
CA PRO A 62 -3.55 -10.58 1.10
C PRO A 62 -4.99 -10.05 1.24
N ALA A 63 -5.71 -9.95 0.13
CA ALA A 63 -7.10 -9.48 0.13
C ALA A 63 -7.96 -10.31 1.09
N SER A 64 -8.63 -9.64 2.01
CA SER A 64 -9.52 -10.28 2.99
C SER A 64 -10.53 -9.28 3.52
N GLU A 65 -11.71 -9.76 3.91
CA GLU A 65 -12.75 -8.90 4.47
C GLU A 65 -12.25 -8.11 5.68
N ILE A 66 -12.51 -6.80 5.67
CA ILE A 66 -12.25 -5.88 6.77
C ILE A 66 -13.53 -5.16 7.18
N SER A 67 -13.64 -4.81 8.45
CA SER A 67 -14.81 -4.09 8.95
C SER A 67 -14.82 -2.64 8.45
N LYS A 68 -16.00 -2.01 8.43
CA LYS A 68 -16.15 -0.59 8.08
C LYS A 68 -15.27 0.34 8.91
N GLU A 69 -14.93 -0.08 10.11
CA GLU A 69 -14.09 0.68 11.03
C GLU A 69 -12.64 0.86 10.50
N PHE A 70 -12.15 -0.08 9.68
CA PHE A 70 -10.85 0.08 9.03
C PHE A 70 -10.80 1.31 8.15
N TYR A 71 -11.81 1.51 7.31
CA TYR A 71 -11.80 2.56 6.27
C TYR A 71 -11.62 3.96 6.85
N ASN A 72 -12.22 4.25 8.01
CA ASN A 72 -12.09 5.55 8.68
C ASN A 72 -10.67 5.83 9.22
N ASN A 73 -9.85 4.79 9.37
CA ASN A 73 -8.50 4.87 9.91
C ASN A 73 -7.41 4.77 8.84
N ILE A 74 -7.78 4.81 7.55
CA ILE A 74 -6.88 4.69 6.41
C ILE A 74 -6.79 6.03 5.68
N ASP A 75 -5.58 6.60 5.58
CA ASP A 75 -5.34 7.75 4.72
C ASP A 75 -5.04 7.34 3.30
N PHE A 76 -4.23 6.29 3.11
CA PHE A 76 -3.87 5.73 1.81
C PHE A 76 -4.19 4.23 1.77
N PHE A 77 -4.95 3.82 0.79
CA PHE A 77 -5.26 2.42 0.50
C PHE A 77 -4.61 2.04 -0.83
N THR A 78 -3.76 1.03 -0.83
CA THR A 78 -2.87 0.72 -1.95
C THR A 78 -3.08 -0.70 -2.52
N PRO A 79 -4.30 -1.04 -2.99
CA PRO A 79 -4.57 -2.33 -3.59
C PRO A 79 -3.93 -2.48 -4.97
N ASN A 80 -3.64 -3.72 -5.39
CA ASN A 80 -3.47 -4.07 -6.78
C ASN A 80 -4.84 -4.30 -7.48
N GLU A 81 -4.84 -4.66 -8.78
CA GLU A 81 -6.08 -4.91 -9.54
C GLU A 81 -6.96 -5.99 -8.88
N THR A 82 -6.36 -7.10 -8.45
CA THR A 82 -7.08 -8.23 -7.85
C THR A 82 -7.64 -7.88 -6.47
N GLU A 83 -6.88 -7.18 -5.67
CA GLU A 83 -7.31 -6.69 -4.35
C GLU A 83 -8.42 -5.65 -4.50
N ALA A 84 -8.29 -4.71 -5.44
CA ALA A 84 -9.32 -3.73 -5.71
C ALA A 84 -10.61 -4.40 -6.21
N GLU A 85 -10.52 -5.43 -7.08
CA GLU A 85 -11.66 -6.24 -7.51
C GLU A 85 -12.33 -6.92 -6.31
N PHE A 86 -11.56 -7.48 -5.37
CA PHE A 86 -12.10 -8.12 -4.16
C PHE A 86 -13.00 -7.17 -3.35
N TYR A 87 -12.55 -5.93 -3.13
CA TYR A 87 -13.32 -4.96 -2.32
C TYR A 87 -14.45 -4.28 -3.09
N THR A 88 -14.36 -4.20 -4.40
CA THR A 88 -15.29 -3.44 -5.22
C THR A 88 -16.21 -4.30 -6.08
N GLY A 89 -15.83 -5.53 -6.38
CA GLY A 89 -16.49 -6.38 -7.38
C GLY A 89 -16.28 -5.87 -8.82
N ILE A 90 -15.38 -4.92 -9.05
CA ILE A 90 -15.10 -4.35 -10.37
C ILE A 90 -13.80 -4.94 -10.87
N LYS A 91 -13.86 -5.71 -11.96
CA LYS A 91 -12.66 -6.19 -12.65
C LYS A 91 -11.97 -5.04 -13.37
N ILE A 92 -10.67 -4.90 -13.15
CA ILE A 92 -9.90 -3.78 -13.67
C ILE A 92 -9.06 -4.24 -14.87
N SER A 93 -9.41 -3.76 -16.05
CA SER A 93 -8.70 -4.02 -17.30
C SER A 93 -8.17 -2.74 -17.96
N ASN A 94 -8.76 -1.60 -17.60
CA ASN A 94 -8.44 -0.28 -18.15
C ASN A 94 -8.54 0.83 -17.08
N SER A 95 -8.16 2.06 -17.45
CA SER A 95 -8.14 3.22 -16.55
C SER A 95 -9.54 3.65 -16.07
N GLN A 96 -10.58 3.44 -16.88
CA GLN A 96 -11.93 3.82 -16.51
C GLN A 96 -12.48 2.89 -15.40
N GLU A 97 -12.19 1.59 -15.49
CA GLU A 97 -12.55 0.63 -14.46
C GLU A 97 -11.73 0.85 -13.17
N ALA A 98 -10.46 1.24 -13.29
CA ALA A 98 -9.64 1.65 -12.15
C ALA A 98 -10.24 2.87 -11.45
N LYS A 99 -10.72 3.87 -12.20
CA LYS A 99 -11.44 5.01 -11.65
C LYS A 99 -12.71 4.58 -10.92
N GLN A 100 -13.57 3.77 -11.54
CA GLN A 100 -14.81 3.28 -10.92
C GLN A 100 -14.53 2.51 -9.62
N ALA A 101 -13.49 1.68 -9.60
CA ALA A 101 -13.07 0.97 -8.40
C ALA A 101 -12.58 1.93 -7.31
N ALA A 102 -11.78 2.93 -7.67
CA ALA A 102 -11.30 3.96 -6.74
C ALA A 102 -12.47 4.76 -6.15
N ASP A 103 -13.42 5.21 -6.98
CA ASP A 103 -14.61 5.95 -6.54
C ASP A 103 -15.43 5.11 -5.52
N LYS A 104 -15.58 3.81 -5.78
CA LYS A 104 -16.27 2.90 -4.85
C LYS A 104 -15.53 2.76 -3.52
N LEU A 105 -14.21 2.66 -3.54
CA LEU A 105 -13.37 2.60 -2.34
C LEU A 105 -13.42 3.92 -1.54
N LEU A 106 -13.37 5.06 -2.20
CA LEU A 106 -13.52 6.38 -1.56
C LEU A 106 -14.88 6.51 -0.87
N ASN A 107 -15.96 6.01 -1.48
CA ASN A 107 -17.31 5.99 -0.90
C ASN A 107 -17.42 5.11 0.36
N LEU A 108 -16.48 4.20 0.61
CA LEU A 108 -16.40 3.43 1.85
C LEU A 108 -15.78 4.23 3.02
N GLY A 109 -15.24 5.41 2.77
CA GLY A 109 -14.62 6.29 3.77
C GLY A 109 -13.09 6.39 3.69
N ILE A 110 -12.46 5.71 2.74
CA ILE A 110 -11.02 5.84 2.48
C ILE A 110 -10.73 7.24 1.92
N LYS A 111 -9.66 7.89 2.36
CA LYS A 111 -9.35 9.26 1.91
C LYS A 111 -8.63 9.32 0.57
N LYS A 112 -7.72 8.39 0.32
CA LYS A 112 -6.91 8.34 -0.90
C LYS A 112 -6.71 6.90 -1.32
N VAL A 113 -6.94 6.64 -2.60
CA VAL A 113 -6.80 5.31 -3.20
C VAL A 113 -5.69 5.34 -4.24
N ILE A 114 -4.81 4.36 -4.20
CA ILE A 114 -3.80 4.13 -5.22
C ILE A 114 -3.95 2.69 -5.69
N ILE A 115 -4.42 2.48 -6.90
CA ILE A 115 -4.52 1.14 -7.49
C ILE A 115 -3.27 0.90 -8.32
N THR A 116 -2.45 -0.07 -7.92
CA THR A 116 -1.30 -0.49 -8.72
C THR A 116 -1.75 -1.41 -9.84
N LEU A 117 -1.26 -1.17 -11.06
CA LEU A 117 -1.69 -1.81 -12.32
C LEU A 117 -0.55 -2.57 -13.00
N GLY A 118 0.41 -3.06 -12.21
CA GLY A 118 1.57 -3.79 -12.70
C GLY A 118 2.35 -2.99 -13.77
N GLU A 119 2.59 -3.60 -14.92
CA GLU A 119 3.31 -2.97 -16.03
C GLU A 119 2.59 -1.77 -16.65
N LYS A 120 1.32 -1.56 -16.34
CA LYS A 120 0.55 -0.40 -16.79
C LYS A 120 0.79 0.83 -15.90
N GLY A 121 1.32 0.64 -14.68
CA GLY A 121 1.61 1.73 -13.75
C GLY A 121 0.65 1.80 -12.58
N LEU A 122 0.00 2.93 -12.35
CA LEU A 122 -0.93 3.13 -11.25
C LEU A 122 -2.04 4.12 -11.58
N PHE A 123 -3.14 4.02 -10.84
CA PHE A 123 -4.20 5.03 -10.78
C PHE A 123 -4.32 5.55 -9.35
N TYR A 124 -4.36 6.87 -9.19
CA TYR A 124 -4.56 7.57 -7.91
C TYR A 124 -5.84 8.40 -7.96
N SER A 125 -6.57 8.42 -6.85
CA SER A 125 -7.66 9.38 -6.63
C SER A 125 -7.81 9.70 -5.13
N ASP A 126 -8.14 10.97 -4.83
CA ASP A 126 -8.58 11.42 -3.50
C ASP A 126 -10.01 11.99 -3.54
N GLY A 127 -10.73 11.74 -4.62
CA GLY A 127 -12.08 12.24 -4.87
C GLY A 127 -12.14 13.67 -5.43
N LYS A 128 -11.01 14.38 -5.50
CA LYS A 128 -10.88 15.73 -6.10
C LYS A 128 -9.89 15.71 -7.25
N GLU A 129 -8.76 15.08 -7.04
CA GLU A 129 -7.70 14.92 -8.03
C GLU A 129 -7.56 13.46 -8.43
N GLU A 130 -7.30 13.25 -9.72
CA GLU A 130 -7.07 11.93 -10.29
C GLU A 130 -5.76 11.97 -11.09
N THR A 131 -4.97 10.91 -10.98
CA THR A 131 -3.72 10.80 -11.73
C THR A 131 -3.53 9.35 -12.19
N TYR A 132 -3.26 9.19 -13.48
CA TYR A 132 -2.75 7.94 -14.03
C TYR A 132 -1.26 8.12 -14.35
N LEU A 133 -0.42 7.31 -13.73
CA LEU A 133 1.02 7.26 -14.03
C LEU A 133 1.36 5.94 -14.71
N LYS A 134 2.02 6.01 -15.85
CA LYS A 134 2.57 4.83 -16.53
C LYS A 134 3.69 4.23 -15.70
N ALA A 135 3.85 2.91 -15.78
CA ALA A 135 4.99 2.24 -15.16
C ALA A 135 6.32 2.77 -15.68
N SER A 136 7.33 2.75 -14.82
CA SER A 136 8.70 3.02 -15.24
C SER A 136 9.14 1.98 -16.28
N ALA A 137 9.71 2.44 -17.38
CA ALA A 137 10.20 1.57 -18.44
C ALA A 137 11.46 0.82 -17.97
N VAL A 138 11.29 -0.41 -17.51
CA VAL A 138 12.36 -1.29 -17.05
C VAL A 138 12.23 -2.67 -17.69
N LYS A 139 13.35 -3.41 -17.77
CA LYS A 139 13.32 -4.84 -18.12
C LYS A 139 13.11 -5.62 -16.82
N ALA A 140 11.88 -6.03 -16.55
CA ALA A 140 11.57 -6.84 -15.37
C ALA A 140 12.20 -8.24 -15.49
N ILE A 141 12.78 -8.70 -14.39
CA ILE A 141 13.35 -10.05 -14.20
C ILE A 141 12.49 -10.82 -13.21
N ASP A 142 12.15 -10.18 -12.08
CA ASP A 142 11.35 -10.77 -11.00
C ASP A 142 10.45 -9.69 -10.39
N THR A 143 9.14 -9.93 -10.32
CA THR A 143 8.17 -8.98 -9.80
C THR A 143 7.84 -9.20 -8.31
N THR A 144 8.51 -10.14 -7.67
CA THR A 144 8.32 -10.44 -6.24
C THR A 144 8.69 -9.21 -5.39
N GLY A 145 7.78 -8.80 -4.52
CA GLY A 145 7.99 -7.65 -3.64
C GLY A 145 7.84 -6.27 -4.30
N ALA A 146 7.42 -6.19 -5.59
CA ALA A 146 7.23 -4.89 -6.26
C ALA A 146 6.17 -4.01 -5.56
N GLY A 147 5.11 -4.62 -5.01
CA GLY A 147 4.11 -3.93 -4.18
C GLY A 147 4.69 -3.38 -2.89
N ASP A 148 5.58 -4.15 -2.24
CA ASP A 148 6.27 -3.72 -1.02
C ASP A 148 7.22 -2.56 -1.31
N ALA A 149 7.98 -2.67 -2.41
CA ALA A 149 8.85 -1.61 -2.91
C ALA A 149 8.06 -0.33 -3.21
N PHE A 150 6.89 -0.45 -3.85
CA PHE A 150 5.98 0.66 -4.09
C PHE A 150 5.58 1.35 -2.78
N ASN A 151 5.07 0.58 -1.81
CA ASN A 151 4.63 1.10 -0.52
C ASN A 151 5.79 1.73 0.28
N GLY A 152 6.98 1.14 0.22
CA GLY A 152 8.19 1.71 0.80
C GLY A 152 8.56 3.07 0.19
N GLY A 153 8.53 3.17 -1.14
CA GLY A 153 8.76 4.42 -1.87
C GLY A 153 7.73 5.50 -1.56
N LEU A 154 6.45 5.12 -1.50
CA LEU A 154 5.36 6.02 -1.12
C LEU A 154 5.55 6.55 0.31
N ALA A 155 5.78 5.66 1.27
CA ALA A 155 6.00 6.02 2.67
C ALA A 155 7.20 6.95 2.83
N PHE A 156 8.30 6.68 2.12
CA PHE A 156 9.48 7.54 2.13
C PHE A 156 9.16 8.93 1.58
N GLY A 157 8.50 9.04 0.42
CA GLY A 157 8.10 10.32 -0.16
C GLY A 157 7.23 11.15 0.78
N LEU A 158 6.19 10.52 1.35
CA LEU A 158 5.29 11.15 2.32
C LEU A 158 6.03 11.58 3.61
N SER A 159 7.00 10.79 4.09
CA SER A 159 7.80 11.13 5.28
C SER A 159 8.66 12.38 5.08
N LYS A 160 8.98 12.70 3.82
CA LYS A 160 9.70 13.91 3.40
C LYS A 160 8.76 15.06 3.02
N GLU A 161 7.46 14.90 3.28
CA GLU A 161 6.44 15.93 3.01
C GLU A 161 6.41 16.39 1.55
N LYS A 162 6.78 15.48 0.62
CA LYS A 162 6.73 15.77 -0.81
C LYS A 162 5.30 15.89 -1.32
N PRO A 163 5.07 16.69 -2.37
CA PRO A 163 3.79 16.70 -3.08
C PRO A 163 3.37 15.29 -3.50
N ILE A 164 2.07 14.99 -3.47
CA ILE A 164 1.56 13.64 -3.76
C ILE A 164 2.06 13.11 -5.10
N LYS A 165 2.09 13.94 -6.12
CA LYS A 165 2.60 13.56 -7.45
C LYS A 165 4.03 13.03 -7.39
N GLU A 166 4.93 13.72 -6.67
CA GLU A 166 6.32 13.29 -6.50
C GLU A 166 6.41 11.98 -5.70
N CYS A 167 5.53 11.81 -4.69
CA CYS A 167 5.46 10.54 -3.94
C CYS A 167 5.07 9.38 -4.83
N LEU A 168 4.08 9.57 -5.72
CA LEU A 168 3.61 8.55 -6.66
C LEU A 168 4.68 8.21 -7.71
N GLU A 169 5.35 9.23 -8.27
CA GLU A 169 6.45 9.04 -9.22
C GLU A 169 7.62 8.28 -8.60
N LEU A 170 7.98 8.64 -7.36
CA LEU A 170 9.01 7.94 -6.60
C LEU A 170 8.64 6.49 -6.32
N ALA A 171 7.44 6.24 -5.80
CA ALA A 171 6.94 4.90 -5.50
C ALA A 171 6.93 4.01 -6.76
N ASN A 172 6.44 4.55 -7.88
CA ASN A 172 6.41 3.87 -9.16
C ASN A 172 7.82 3.52 -9.67
N LYS A 173 8.78 4.45 -9.51
CA LYS A 173 10.17 4.22 -9.88
C LYS A 173 10.84 3.17 -9.01
N VAL A 174 10.65 3.22 -7.68
CA VAL A 174 11.16 2.24 -6.72
C VAL A 174 10.63 0.86 -7.04
N ALA A 175 9.32 0.73 -7.27
CA ALA A 175 8.69 -0.52 -7.69
C ALA A 175 9.27 -1.05 -9.00
N GLY A 176 9.42 -0.20 -10.02
CA GLY A 176 10.03 -0.60 -11.29
C GLY A 176 11.46 -1.11 -11.10
N LEU A 177 12.30 -0.38 -10.36
CA LEU A 177 13.69 -0.78 -10.11
C LEU A 177 13.80 -2.10 -9.35
N SER A 178 12.92 -2.36 -8.38
CA SER A 178 12.93 -3.63 -7.62
C SER A 178 12.74 -4.84 -8.51
N THR A 179 12.00 -4.70 -9.64
CA THR A 179 11.76 -5.80 -10.56
C THR A 179 12.94 -6.15 -11.47
N THR A 180 14.00 -5.33 -11.49
CA THR A 180 15.17 -5.51 -12.38
C THR A 180 16.20 -6.51 -11.86
N LYS A 181 16.00 -7.03 -10.66
CA LYS A 181 16.87 -8.03 -10.02
C LYS A 181 16.04 -9.21 -9.53
N LEU A 182 16.71 -10.35 -9.32
CA LEU A 182 16.09 -11.53 -8.75
C LEU A 182 15.93 -11.37 -7.24
N GLY A 183 14.80 -11.85 -6.70
CA GLY A 183 14.49 -11.84 -5.26
C GLY A 183 13.71 -10.61 -4.82
N ALA A 184 13.26 -10.61 -3.55
CA ALA A 184 12.48 -9.54 -2.96
C ALA A 184 13.36 -8.54 -2.19
N GLY A 185 13.81 -8.88 -0.98
CA GLY A 185 14.58 -7.99 -0.12
C GLY A 185 15.89 -7.50 -0.76
N ASP A 186 16.64 -8.41 -1.39
CA ASP A 186 17.92 -8.09 -2.04
C ASP A 186 17.75 -7.28 -3.35
N ALA A 187 16.54 -7.26 -3.90
CA ALA A 187 16.22 -6.50 -5.11
C ALA A 187 15.82 -5.04 -4.80
N MET A 188 15.56 -4.69 -3.54
CA MET A 188 15.12 -3.35 -3.16
C MET A 188 16.20 -2.31 -3.49
N PRO A 189 15.84 -1.22 -4.22
CA PRO A 189 16.81 -0.19 -4.57
C PRO A 189 17.16 0.67 -3.35
N PHE A 190 18.41 1.09 -3.27
CA PHE A 190 18.85 2.12 -2.34
C PHE A 190 18.55 3.51 -2.91
N ILE A 191 18.54 4.53 -2.04
CA ILE A 191 18.26 5.93 -2.42
C ILE A 191 19.19 6.43 -3.53
N GLN A 192 20.42 5.97 -3.57
CA GLN A 192 21.42 6.32 -4.59
C GLN A 192 21.11 5.73 -5.97
N ASP A 193 20.31 4.68 -6.04
CA ASP A 193 19.88 4.03 -7.29
C ASP A 193 18.70 4.78 -7.93
N ILE A 194 18.07 5.66 -7.16
CA ILE A 194 16.88 6.42 -7.56
C ILE A 194 17.32 7.79 -8.08
N LYS A 195 17.87 7.84 -9.28
CA LYS A 195 18.29 9.08 -9.96
C LYS A 195 17.20 9.62 -10.87
#